data_5af1c4133c8bc145a1beb559d148678c
#
_entry.id   5af1c4133c8bc145a1beb559d148678c
#
_cell.length_a   1.000
_cell.length_b   1.000
_cell.length_c   1.000
_cell.angle_alpha   90.00
_cell.angle_beta   90.00
_cell.angle_gamma   90.00
#
_symmetry.space_group_name_H-M   'P 1'
#
loop_
_entity.id
_entity.type
_entity.pdbx_description
1 polymer ?
#
loop_
_entity_poly.entity_id
_entity_poly.type
_entity_poly.pdbx_seq_one_letter_code
_entity_poly.pdbx_strand_id
1 'polypeptide(L)'
;RAGLFEQAHLGTLFLDEIGDISPNLQSQLLRVLQEKQVMRIGSDQIINVDVRIIAATNRNLEERVRQGLFREDLFYRLNVIPIEILPLRQRREDILPLLELFLGKKYDELSESRKVQLTKYNWPGNVRQLENIATYYKTLGSFPAYLLESDFSDHRSHASSMHSKFVASSFSSLSDQVLNLIYEGSEPFHGIGRTVLLQQLRDMGIRMSEGNLRQILSDLESRGLITISRGRSGCRITSAGLAALNALSSQTPTI
;
A
#
# COMPACT_ATOMS: atom_id res chain seq x y z
N ARG A 1 2.59 31.24 16.71
CA ARG A 1 2.43 30.97 15.26
C ARG A 1 0.96 30.73 14.98
N ALA A 2 0.38 31.28 13.90
CA ALA A 2 -1.02 31.08 13.54
C ALA A 2 -1.28 29.59 13.26
N GLY A 3 -2.40 29.08 13.77
CA GLY A 3 -2.86 27.71 13.53
C GLY A 3 -3.47 27.54 12.13
N LEU A 4 -3.70 26.28 11.70
CA LEU A 4 -4.23 25.99 10.36
C LEU A 4 -5.62 26.59 10.12
N PHE A 5 -6.48 26.57 11.11
CA PHE A 5 -7.83 27.18 11.02
C PHE A 5 -7.76 28.71 10.85
N GLU A 6 -6.82 29.36 11.52
CA GLU A 6 -6.61 30.81 11.34
C GLU A 6 -6.10 31.14 9.93
N GLN A 7 -5.18 30.31 9.42
CA GLN A 7 -4.62 30.48 8.07
C GLN A 7 -5.68 30.24 6.99
N ALA A 8 -6.63 29.36 7.25
CA ALA A 8 -7.73 29.02 6.33
C ALA A 8 -8.94 29.95 6.47
N HIS A 9 -8.89 31.02 7.31
CA HIS A 9 -10.00 31.94 7.50
C HIS A 9 -10.49 32.53 6.18
N LEU A 10 -11.82 32.52 5.97
CA LEU A 10 -12.51 32.87 4.73
C LEU A 10 -12.14 31.97 3.51
N GLY A 11 -11.52 30.82 3.76
CA GLY A 11 -11.12 29.88 2.75
C GLY A 11 -11.64 28.46 3.02
N THR A 12 -10.91 27.48 2.51
CA THR A 12 -11.22 26.05 2.64
C THR A 12 -10.08 25.31 3.32
N LEU A 13 -10.40 24.47 4.30
CA LEU A 13 -9.47 23.56 4.96
C LEU A 13 -9.83 22.12 4.58
N PHE A 14 -8.87 21.42 3.98
CA PHE A 14 -8.98 19.99 3.69
C PHE A 14 -8.39 19.18 4.84
N LEU A 15 -9.18 18.26 5.39
CA LEU A 15 -8.81 17.37 6.49
C LEU A 15 -8.76 15.93 5.97
N ASP A 16 -7.56 15.41 5.77
CA ASP A 16 -7.38 14.02 5.32
C ASP A 16 -7.31 13.06 6.51
N GLU A 17 -7.68 11.79 6.27
CA GLU A 17 -7.67 10.70 7.27
C GLU A 17 -8.43 11.05 8.56
N ILE A 18 -9.55 11.79 8.45
CA ILE A 18 -10.32 12.26 9.61
C ILE A 18 -10.81 11.11 10.51
N GLY A 19 -10.96 9.91 9.95
CA GLY A 19 -11.35 8.72 10.70
C GLY A 19 -10.32 8.26 11.74
N ASP A 20 -9.04 8.62 11.60
CA ASP A 20 -7.96 8.12 12.45
C ASP A 20 -7.45 9.14 13.49
N ILE A 21 -8.14 10.29 13.67
CA ILE A 21 -7.77 11.29 14.67
C ILE A 21 -8.10 10.84 16.10
N SER A 22 -7.31 11.28 17.06
CA SER A 22 -7.49 10.96 18.47
C SER A 22 -8.80 11.54 19.05
N PRO A 23 -9.37 10.95 20.12
CA PRO A 23 -10.59 11.47 20.76
C PRO A 23 -10.49 12.93 21.21
N ASN A 24 -9.29 13.35 21.64
CA ASN A 24 -9.05 14.74 22.02
C ASN A 24 -9.17 15.68 20.82
N LEU A 25 -8.57 15.33 19.68
CA LEU A 25 -8.69 16.10 18.43
C LEU A 25 -10.13 16.11 17.90
N GLN A 26 -10.87 15.02 18.04
CA GLN A 26 -12.31 14.98 17.69
C GLN A 26 -13.10 16.03 18.48
N SER A 27 -12.85 16.15 19.80
CA SER A 27 -13.52 17.13 20.64
C SER A 27 -13.14 18.56 20.28
N GLN A 28 -11.87 18.82 19.98
CA GLN A 28 -11.40 20.14 19.55
C GLN A 28 -11.99 20.54 18.19
N LEU A 29 -12.00 19.60 17.22
CA LEU A 29 -12.58 19.84 15.90
C LEU A 29 -14.08 20.16 16.00
N LEU A 30 -14.82 19.39 16.82
CA LEU A 30 -16.25 19.64 17.05
C LEU A 30 -16.50 21.06 17.55
N ARG A 31 -15.70 21.54 18.52
CA ARG A 31 -15.81 22.92 19.02
C ARG A 31 -15.61 23.94 17.91
N VAL A 32 -14.56 23.78 17.09
CA VAL A 32 -14.32 24.69 15.98
C VAL A 32 -15.47 24.70 14.97
N LEU A 33 -16.04 23.52 14.65
CA LEU A 33 -17.17 23.41 13.74
C LEU A 33 -18.46 24.02 14.29
N GLN A 34 -18.65 24.01 15.61
CA GLN A 34 -19.84 24.53 16.27
C GLN A 34 -19.76 26.04 16.57
N GLU A 35 -18.63 26.43 17.19
CA GLU A 35 -18.46 27.78 17.75
C GLU A 35 -17.82 28.74 16.73
N LYS A 36 -17.18 28.20 15.65
CA LYS A 36 -16.39 28.96 14.69
C LYS A 36 -15.26 29.76 15.35
N GLN A 37 -14.68 29.22 16.40
CA GLN A 37 -13.66 29.85 17.22
C GLN A 37 -12.49 28.89 17.44
N VAL A 38 -11.29 29.47 17.51
CA VAL A 38 -10.08 28.77 17.86
C VAL A 38 -9.29 29.53 18.91
N MET A 39 -8.48 28.82 19.68
CA MET A 39 -7.54 29.38 20.64
C MET A 39 -6.13 28.90 20.30
N ARG A 40 -5.15 29.79 20.36
CA ARG A 40 -3.74 29.39 20.20
C ARG A 40 -3.27 28.69 21.47
N ILE A 41 -2.40 27.71 21.30
CA ILE A 41 -1.76 27.02 22.43
C ILE A 41 -0.96 28.05 23.25
N GLY A 42 -1.27 28.13 24.56
CA GLY A 42 -0.63 29.08 25.49
C GLY A 42 -1.19 30.49 25.43
N SER A 43 -2.38 30.70 24.86
CA SER A 43 -3.07 31.99 24.84
C SER A 43 -4.55 31.77 25.14
N ASP A 44 -5.13 32.67 25.95
CA ASP A 44 -6.58 32.70 26.25
C ASP A 44 -7.38 33.50 25.21
N GLN A 45 -6.71 34.03 24.19
CA GLN A 45 -7.35 34.84 23.17
C GLN A 45 -8.20 33.97 22.23
N ILE A 46 -9.50 34.24 22.18
CA ILE A 46 -10.43 33.63 21.24
C ILE A 46 -10.34 34.34 19.88
N ILE A 47 -10.21 33.56 18.82
CA ILE A 47 -10.11 34.04 17.45
C ILE A 47 -11.29 33.44 16.66
N ASN A 48 -12.11 34.31 16.08
CA ASN A 48 -13.22 33.88 15.22
C ASN A 48 -12.66 33.44 13.85
N VAL A 49 -13.12 32.28 13.36
CA VAL A 49 -12.74 31.72 12.06
C VAL A 49 -13.99 31.36 11.26
N ASP A 50 -13.99 31.68 9.99
CA ASP A 50 -15.01 31.21 9.05
C ASP A 50 -14.30 30.40 7.98
N VAL A 51 -14.46 29.07 8.04
CA VAL A 51 -13.69 28.12 7.22
C VAL A 51 -14.64 27.07 6.65
N ARG A 52 -14.57 26.87 5.34
CA ARG A 52 -15.22 25.73 4.71
C ARG A 52 -14.38 24.48 4.97
N ILE A 53 -15.01 23.41 5.49
CA ILE A 53 -14.34 22.14 5.76
C ILE A 53 -14.67 21.14 4.65
N ILE A 54 -13.63 20.47 4.16
CA ILE A 54 -13.72 19.27 3.34
C ILE A 54 -12.96 18.18 4.09
N ALA A 55 -13.64 17.10 4.48
CA ALA A 55 -13.04 15.99 5.20
C ALA A 55 -12.96 14.75 4.31
N ALA A 56 -11.86 14.01 4.38
CA ALA A 56 -11.68 12.76 3.69
C ALA A 56 -11.28 11.65 4.64
N THR A 57 -11.70 10.42 4.35
CA THR A 57 -11.31 9.24 5.10
C THR A 57 -11.48 7.98 4.24
N ASN A 58 -10.65 6.98 4.48
CA ASN A 58 -10.80 5.63 3.95
C ASN A 58 -11.52 4.68 4.95
N ARG A 59 -11.91 5.19 6.13
CA ARG A 59 -12.59 4.41 7.17
C ARG A 59 -14.10 4.55 7.06
N ASN A 60 -14.82 3.48 7.41
CA ASN A 60 -16.26 3.57 7.62
C ASN A 60 -16.52 4.28 8.96
N LEU A 61 -16.92 5.57 8.90
CA LEU A 61 -17.15 6.36 10.12
C LEU A 61 -18.34 5.87 10.93
N GLU A 62 -19.41 5.38 10.29
CA GLU A 62 -20.58 4.82 11.00
C GLU A 62 -20.19 3.61 11.84
N GLU A 63 -19.34 2.74 11.30
CA GLU A 63 -18.83 1.60 12.05
C GLU A 63 -17.95 2.06 13.21
N ARG A 64 -17.10 3.07 13.01
CA ARG A 64 -16.28 3.64 14.08
C ARG A 64 -17.11 4.32 15.17
N VAL A 65 -18.23 4.93 14.83
CA VAL A 65 -19.20 5.46 15.82
C VAL A 65 -19.80 4.31 16.65
N ARG A 66 -20.26 3.24 16.00
CA ARG A 66 -20.78 2.04 16.71
C ARG A 66 -19.75 1.41 17.66
N GLN A 67 -18.49 1.44 17.30
CA GLN A 67 -17.38 0.95 18.11
C GLN A 67 -16.92 1.92 19.20
N GLY A 68 -17.49 3.14 19.29
CA GLY A 68 -17.07 4.18 20.22
C GLY A 68 -15.70 4.80 19.92
N LEU A 69 -15.15 4.57 18.71
CA LEU A 69 -13.87 5.09 18.25
C LEU A 69 -13.98 6.46 17.57
N PHE A 70 -15.18 6.87 17.21
CA PHE A 70 -15.49 8.16 16.63
C PHE A 70 -16.74 8.74 17.28
N ARG A 71 -16.75 10.04 17.56
CA ARG A 71 -17.88 10.71 18.20
C ARG A 71 -19.04 10.85 17.22
N GLU A 72 -20.22 10.51 17.68
CA GLU A 72 -21.46 10.60 16.91
C GLU A 72 -21.81 12.05 16.53
N ASP A 73 -21.62 12.99 17.47
CA ASP A 73 -21.90 14.41 17.26
C ASP A 73 -20.99 15.03 16.17
N LEU A 74 -19.72 14.65 16.16
CA LEU A 74 -18.77 15.06 15.12
C LEU A 74 -19.14 14.44 13.76
N PHE A 75 -19.52 13.16 13.74
CA PHE A 75 -19.96 12.48 12.52
C PHE A 75 -21.10 13.23 11.84
N TYR A 76 -22.18 13.54 12.55
CA TYR A 76 -23.30 14.28 11.95
C TYR A 76 -22.95 15.71 11.53
N ARG A 77 -21.95 16.31 12.14
CA ARG A 77 -21.48 17.65 11.76
C ARG A 77 -20.64 17.66 10.49
N LEU A 78 -19.90 16.57 10.23
CA LEU A 78 -19.09 16.39 9.03
C LEU A 78 -19.88 15.80 7.86
N ASN A 79 -20.76 14.83 8.13
CA ASN A 79 -21.49 14.07 7.12
C ASN A 79 -22.74 14.80 6.60
N VAL A 80 -22.58 16.04 6.15
CA VAL A 80 -23.68 16.85 5.60
C VAL A 80 -23.90 16.54 4.11
N ILE A 81 -22.82 16.46 3.35
CA ILE A 81 -22.84 16.13 1.91
C ILE A 81 -21.79 15.04 1.68
N PRO A 82 -22.18 13.75 1.76
CA PRO A 82 -21.25 12.67 1.50
C PRO A 82 -20.95 12.54 0.02
N ILE A 83 -19.67 12.38 -0.32
CA ILE A 83 -19.20 12.07 -1.66
C ILE A 83 -18.43 10.75 -1.59
N GLU A 84 -18.97 9.72 -2.24
CA GLU A 84 -18.31 8.43 -2.33
C GLU A 84 -17.41 8.36 -3.56
N ILE A 85 -16.12 8.08 -3.36
CA ILE A 85 -15.16 7.85 -4.44
C ILE A 85 -14.98 6.35 -4.60
N LEU A 86 -15.54 5.80 -5.68
CA LEU A 86 -15.43 4.37 -5.96
C LEU A 86 -13.97 3.95 -6.18
N PRO A 87 -13.59 2.74 -5.72
CA PRO A 87 -12.28 2.18 -6.03
C PRO A 87 -12.14 1.89 -7.54
N LEU A 88 -10.91 1.90 -8.05
CA LEU A 88 -10.64 1.80 -9.49
C LEU A 88 -11.21 0.52 -10.14
N ARG A 89 -11.31 -0.59 -9.38
CA ARG A 89 -11.95 -1.84 -9.83
C ARG A 89 -13.46 -1.71 -10.14
N GLN A 90 -14.13 -0.68 -9.62
CA GLN A 90 -15.56 -0.40 -9.85
C GLN A 90 -15.78 0.71 -10.90
N ARG A 91 -14.69 1.36 -11.36
CA ARG A 91 -14.70 2.35 -12.44
C ARG A 91 -13.59 2.03 -13.44
N ARG A 92 -13.68 0.84 -14.03
CA ARG A 92 -12.63 0.29 -14.91
C ARG A 92 -12.41 1.12 -16.19
N GLU A 93 -13.41 1.85 -16.60
CA GLU A 93 -13.36 2.82 -17.72
C GLU A 93 -12.34 3.93 -17.49
N ASP A 94 -12.03 4.28 -16.25
CA ASP A 94 -11.03 5.32 -15.93
C ASP A 94 -9.59 4.80 -16.04
N ILE A 95 -9.36 3.48 -16.11
CA ILE A 95 -8.01 2.89 -16.07
C ILE A 95 -7.19 3.32 -17.28
N LEU A 96 -7.72 3.20 -18.48
CA LEU A 96 -6.97 3.55 -19.70
C LEU A 96 -6.72 5.04 -19.82
N PRO A 97 -7.70 5.94 -19.59
CA PRO A 97 -7.45 7.39 -19.56
C PRO A 97 -6.40 7.80 -18.52
N LEU A 98 -6.43 7.21 -17.33
CA LEU A 98 -5.42 7.47 -16.30
C LEU A 98 -4.04 6.94 -16.71
N LEU A 99 -3.96 5.76 -17.33
CA LEU A 99 -2.71 5.23 -17.85
C LEU A 99 -2.13 6.12 -18.95
N GLU A 100 -2.97 6.62 -19.87
CA GLU A 100 -2.56 7.57 -20.90
C GLU A 100 -1.99 8.85 -20.29
N LEU A 101 -2.69 9.41 -19.29
CA LEU A 101 -2.22 10.58 -18.54
C LEU A 101 -0.85 10.31 -17.88
N PHE A 102 -0.70 9.17 -17.21
CA PHE A 102 0.53 8.86 -16.50
C PHE A 102 1.68 8.44 -17.41
N LEU A 103 1.44 7.71 -18.48
CA LEU A 103 2.47 7.24 -19.41
C LEU A 103 2.88 8.30 -20.44
N GLY A 104 1.96 9.19 -20.83
CA GLY A 104 2.17 10.13 -21.93
C GLY A 104 2.47 9.39 -23.23
N LYS A 105 3.48 9.79 -23.98
CA LYS A 105 3.84 9.19 -25.29
C LYS A 105 4.10 7.67 -25.23
N LYS A 106 4.51 7.13 -24.09
CA LYS A 106 4.74 5.68 -23.93
C LYS A 106 3.44 4.86 -23.90
N TYR A 107 2.28 5.50 -23.78
CA TYR A 107 0.99 4.83 -23.86
C TYR A 107 0.74 4.20 -25.23
N ASP A 108 1.20 4.86 -26.31
CA ASP A 108 1.05 4.36 -27.68
C ASP A 108 1.90 3.11 -27.97
N GLU A 109 2.94 2.88 -27.15
CA GLU A 109 3.80 1.68 -27.22
C GLU A 109 3.11 0.43 -26.65
N LEU A 110 1.98 0.61 -25.91
CA LEU A 110 1.25 -0.50 -25.30
C LEU A 110 0.44 -1.28 -26.32
N SER A 111 0.64 -2.59 -26.36
CA SER A 111 -0.21 -3.48 -27.17
C SER A 111 -1.65 -3.50 -26.63
N GLU A 112 -2.64 -3.71 -27.51
CA GLU A 112 -4.04 -3.81 -27.12
C GLU A 112 -4.30 -4.95 -26.13
N SER A 113 -3.61 -6.07 -26.28
CA SER A 113 -3.67 -7.18 -25.31
C SER A 113 -3.26 -6.72 -23.92
N ARG A 114 -2.23 -5.87 -23.81
CA ARG A 114 -1.76 -5.32 -22.53
C ARG A 114 -2.77 -4.35 -21.93
N LYS A 115 -3.36 -3.48 -22.73
CA LYS A 115 -4.42 -2.56 -22.27
C LYS A 115 -5.60 -3.32 -21.70
N VAL A 116 -6.05 -4.38 -22.39
CA VAL A 116 -7.13 -5.27 -21.89
C VAL A 116 -6.74 -5.93 -20.58
N GLN A 117 -5.51 -6.43 -20.43
CA GLN A 117 -5.05 -7.06 -19.21
C GLN A 117 -5.04 -6.06 -18.03
N LEU A 118 -4.51 -4.85 -18.22
CA LEU A 118 -4.48 -3.80 -17.21
C LEU A 118 -5.88 -3.35 -16.79
N THR A 119 -6.84 -3.28 -17.71
CA THR A 119 -8.24 -2.94 -17.41
C THR A 119 -8.91 -4.01 -16.53
N LYS A 120 -8.53 -5.28 -16.69
CA LYS A 120 -9.10 -6.38 -15.91
C LYS A 120 -8.50 -6.53 -14.51
N TYR A 121 -7.33 -6.01 -14.25
CA TYR A 121 -6.67 -6.09 -12.94
C TYR A 121 -7.48 -5.35 -11.85
N ASN A 122 -7.44 -5.84 -10.62
CA ASN A 122 -8.29 -5.33 -9.54
C ASN A 122 -7.79 -4.04 -8.85
N TRP A 123 -6.55 -3.66 -9.08
CA TRP A 123 -5.94 -2.44 -8.56
C TRP A 123 -6.18 -2.20 -7.06
N PRO A 124 -5.71 -3.10 -6.16
CA PRO A 124 -5.94 -2.96 -4.72
C PRO A 124 -5.41 -1.63 -4.15
N GLY A 125 -4.34 -1.07 -4.72
CA GLY A 125 -3.80 0.25 -4.37
C GLY A 125 -4.40 1.40 -5.20
N ASN A 126 -5.50 1.15 -5.94
CA ASN A 126 -6.24 2.15 -6.72
C ASN A 126 -5.36 2.98 -7.67
N VAL A 127 -5.66 4.27 -7.81
CA VAL A 127 -4.95 5.21 -8.70
C VAL A 127 -3.48 5.34 -8.32
N ARG A 128 -3.14 5.32 -7.02
CA ARG A 128 -1.74 5.40 -6.57
C ARG A 128 -0.90 4.21 -7.06
N GLN A 129 -1.47 3.01 -7.05
CA GLN A 129 -0.80 1.83 -7.61
C GLN A 129 -0.63 1.97 -9.13
N LEU A 130 -1.67 2.43 -9.83
CA LEU A 130 -1.64 2.63 -11.27
C LEU A 130 -0.55 3.63 -11.68
N GLU A 131 -0.44 4.77 -10.99
CA GLU A 131 0.59 5.78 -11.20
C GLU A 131 2.01 5.24 -10.97
N ASN A 132 2.18 4.48 -9.89
CA ASN A 132 3.46 3.84 -9.57
C ASN A 132 3.87 2.84 -10.64
N ILE A 133 2.93 2.04 -11.14
CA ILE A 133 3.16 1.07 -12.22
C ILE A 133 3.48 1.79 -13.53
N ALA A 134 2.81 2.89 -13.84
CA ALA A 134 3.15 3.71 -14.99
C ALA A 134 4.58 4.29 -14.90
N THR A 135 4.98 4.75 -13.71
CA THR A 135 6.34 5.24 -13.45
C THR A 135 7.37 4.11 -13.59
N TYR A 136 7.06 2.92 -13.08
CA TYR A 136 7.89 1.73 -13.26
C TYR A 136 8.09 1.39 -14.74
N TYR A 137 7.01 1.35 -15.53
CA TYR A 137 7.07 1.11 -16.96
C TYR A 137 7.86 2.18 -17.70
N LYS A 138 7.71 3.46 -17.35
CA LYS A 138 8.52 4.54 -17.92
C LYS A 138 10.02 4.33 -17.72
N THR A 139 10.40 3.77 -16.60
CA THR A 139 11.81 3.59 -16.22
C THR A 139 12.42 2.34 -16.82
N LEU A 140 11.71 1.20 -16.78
CA LEU A 140 12.24 -0.12 -17.13
C LEU A 140 11.76 -0.66 -18.49
N GLY A 141 10.75 -0.03 -19.10
CA GLY A 141 10.17 -0.48 -20.37
C GLY A 141 9.31 -1.75 -20.27
N SER A 142 9.10 -2.28 -19.06
CA SER A 142 8.32 -3.48 -18.81
C SER A 142 7.42 -3.33 -17.59
N PHE A 143 6.32 -4.09 -17.54
CA PHE A 143 5.49 -4.18 -16.33
C PHE A 143 6.04 -5.23 -15.36
N PRO A 144 5.77 -5.09 -14.04
CA PRO A 144 6.09 -6.12 -13.07
C PRO A 144 5.42 -7.46 -13.41
N ALA A 145 6.11 -8.58 -13.14
CA ALA A 145 5.68 -9.93 -13.50
C ALA A 145 4.28 -10.28 -12.95
N TYR A 146 3.97 -9.89 -11.71
CA TYR A 146 2.68 -10.18 -11.07
C TYR A 146 1.46 -9.58 -11.81
N LEU A 147 1.64 -8.54 -12.63
CA LEU A 147 0.58 -8.01 -13.49
C LEU A 147 0.40 -8.83 -14.78
N LEU A 148 1.37 -9.69 -15.10
CA LEU A 148 1.39 -10.51 -16.29
C LEU A 148 0.80 -11.89 -16.07
N GLU A 149 0.86 -12.39 -14.84
CA GLU A 149 0.49 -13.75 -14.43
C GLU A 149 -0.96 -13.87 -13.95
N SER A 150 -1.76 -12.79 -14.00
CA SER A 150 -3.17 -12.85 -13.61
C SER A 150 -4.02 -13.61 -14.63
N ASP A 151 -3.88 -14.92 -14.68
CA ASP A 151 -4.97 -15.78 -15.08
C ASP A 151 -6.09 -15.68 -14.04
N PHE A 152 -7.22 -15.22 -14.53
CA PHE A 152 -8.43 -14.92 -13.76
C PHE A 152 -8.96 -16.16 -13.05
N SER A 153 -8.67 -16.31 -11.78
CA SER A 153 -9.49 -17.13 -10.89
C SER A 153 -9.84 -16.29 -9.65
N ASP A 154 -11.13 -16.05 -9.50
CA ASP A 154 -11.77 -15.61 -8.27
C ASP A 154 -11.36 -16.55 -7.13
N HIS A 155 -10.35 -16.17 -6.37
CA HIS A 155 -9.98 -16.87 -5.14
C HIS A 155 -9.90 -15.88 -3.96
N ARG A 156 -11.06 -15.42 -3.54
CA ARG A 156 -11.32 -15.27 -2.11
C ARG A 156 -11.55 -16.69 -1.58
N SER A 157 -10.68 -17.13 -0.71
CA SER A 157 -10.61 -18.42 -0.01
C SER A 157 -9.73 -19.48 -0.70
N HIS A 158 -8.68 -19.88 0.03
CA HIS A 158 -7.74 -20.98 -0.26
C HIS A 158 -6.50 -20.72 -1.14
N ALA A 159 -5.78 -19.62 -0.92
CA ALA A 159 -4.40 -19.49 -1.41
C ALA A 159 -3.35 -19.84 -0.35
N SER A 160 -3.57 -20.90 0.42
CA SER A 160 -2.60 -21.34 1.42
C SER A 160 -2.11 -22.79 1.28
N SER A 161 -2.42 -23.51 0.21
CA SER A 161 -2.11 -24.93 0.27
C SER A 161 -1.51 -25.61 -0.96
N MET A 162 -1.36 -25.00 -2.13
CA MET A 162 -0.90 -25.78 -3.29
C MET A 162 0.31 -25.25 -4.09
N HIS A 163 0.75 -24.00 -3.94
CA HIS A 163 1.96 -23.53 -4.68
C HIS A 163 3.28 -23.79 -3.94
N SER A 164 3.27 -24.07 -2.64
CA SER A 164 4.50 -24.29 -1.87
C SER A 164 5.16 -25.67 -2.08
N LYS A 165 4.49 -26.62 -2.71
CA LYS A 165 5.03 -28.00 -2.89
C LYS A 165 5.86 -28.21 -4.14
N PHE A 166 5.77 -27.35 -5.16
CA PHE A 166 6.48 -27.59 -6.43
C PHE A 166 7.78 -26.80 -6.59
N VAL A 167 8.00 -25.72 -5.83
CA VAL A 167 9.20 -24.87 -5.94
C VAL A 167 10.28 -25.22 -4.92
N ALA A 168 9.93 -25.92 -3.85
CA ALA A 168 10.87 -26.28 -2.77
C ALA A 168 11.99 -27.26 -3.19
N SER A 169 11.89 -27.89 -4.37
CA SER A 169 12.88 -28.87 -4.84
C SER A 169 14.02 -28.27 -5.70
N SER A 170 13.94 -26.97 -6.05
CA SER A 170 14.93 -26.35 -6.97
C SER A 170 15.96 -25.46 -6.28
N PHE A 171 15.76 -25.09 -5.02
CA PHE A 171 16.70 -24.24 -4.29
C PHE A 171 17.65 -25.05 -3.42
N SER A 172 18.94 -24.94 -3.70
CA SER A 172 19.99 -25.76 -3.06
C SER A 172 20.40 -25.25 -1.68
N SER A 173 20.03 -24.01 -1.30
CA SER A 173 20.39 -23.44 -0.01
C SER A 173 19.20 -22.78 0.71
N LEU A 174 19.27 -22.73 2.05
CA LEU A 174 18.29 -22.08 2.88
C LEU A 174 18.21 -20.56 2.61
N SER A 175 19.33 -19.96 2.25
CA SER A 175 19.44 -18.55 1.85
C SER A 175 18.67 -18.27 0.55
N ASP A 176 18.71 -19.20 -0.40
CA ASP A 176 17.98 -19.07 -1.67
C ASP A 176 16.47 -19.17 -1.46
N GLN A 177 16.04 -20.04 -0.54
CA GLN A 177 14.62 -20.15 -0.15
C GLN A 177 14.13 -18.87 0.52
N VAL A 178 14.91 -18.28 1.43
CA VAL A 178 14.58 -16.99 2.07
C VAL A 178 14.56 -15.87 1.03
N LEU A 179 15.49 -15.84 0.08
CA LEU A 179 15.54 -14.86 -0.98
C LEU A 179 14.31 -14.96 -1.90
N ASN A 180 13.87 -16.19 -2.22
CA ASN A 180 12.65 -16.43 -2.99
C ASN A 180 11.38 -15.96 -2.23
N LEU A 181 11.29 -16.27 -0.93
CA LEU A 181 10.17 -15.78 -0.09
C LEU A 181 10.14 -14.27 0.00
N ILE A 182 11.30 -13.60 0.04
CA ILE A 182 11.36 -12.14 0.00
C ILE A 182 10.88 -11.62 -1.36
N TYR A 183 11.22 -12.29 -2.44
CA TYR A 183 10.74 -11.95 -3.78
C TYR A 183 9.22 -12.12 -3.91
N GLU A 184 8.68 -13.27 -3.53
CA GLU A 184 7.23 -13.56 -3.59
C GLU A 184 6.41 -12.69 -2.64
N GLY A 185 6.94 -12.37 -1.45
CA GLY A 185 6.25 -11.58 -0.43
C GLY A 185 6.52 -10.08 -0.50
N SER A 186 7.37 -9.60 -1.42
CA SER A 186 7.64 -8.18 -1.59
C SER A 186 6.60 -7.55 -2.52
N GLU A 187 5.69 -6.76 -1.95
CA GLU A 187 4.90 -5.82 -2.74
C GLU A 187 5.79 -4.67 -3.25
N PRO A 188 5.44 -3.98 -4.35
CA PRO A 188 6.28 -2.94 -4.96
C PRO A 188 6.73 -1.84 -4.01
N PHE A 189 6.00 -1.63 -2.89
CA PHE A 189 6.24 -0.55 -1.92
C PHE A 189 6.35 -1.02 -0.48
N HIS A 190 6.02 -2.29 -0.18
CA HIS A 190 6.15 -2.87 1.14
C HIS A 190 7.01 -4.13 1.06
N GLY A 191 8.13 -4.10 1.76
CA GLY A 191 8.94 -5.30 1.95
C GLY A 191 8.25 -6.27 2.92
N ILE A 192 8.67 -7.52 2.89
CA ILE A 192 8.14 -8.55 3.79
C ILE A 192 8.75 -8.42 5.20
N GLY A 193 7.91 -8.47 6.22
CA GLY A 193 8.32 -8.44 7.62
C GLY A 193 8.92 -9.77 8.10
N ARG A 194 9.86 -9.72 9.04
CA ARG A 194 10.52 -10.93 9.61
C ARG A 194 9.55 -11.93 10.20
N THR A 195 8.50 -11.47 10.86
CA THR A 195 7.46 -12.33 11.45
C THR A 195 6.71 -13.11 10.37
N VAL A 196 6.41 -12.48 9.24
CA VAL A 196 5.74 -13.11 8.09
C VAL A 196 6.67 -14.13 7.44
N LEU A 197 7.96 -13.80 7.26
CA LEU A 197 8.96 -14.74 6.76
C LEU A 197 9.10 -15.97 7.64
N LEU A 198 9.14 -15.81 8.97
CA LEU A 198 9.19 -16.94 9.91
C LEU A 198 7.94 -17.82 9.81
N GLN A 199 6.77 -17.21 9.63
CA GLN A 199 5.52 -17.97 9.48
C GLN A 199 5.54 -18.75 8.17
N GLN A 200 5.90 -18.15 7.05
CA GLN A 200 5.98 -18.82 5.76
C GLN A 200 7.00 -19.97 5.75
N LEU A 201 8.17 -19.78 6.39
CA LEU A 201 9.17 -20.84 6.54
C LEU A 201 8.61 -22.02 7.37
N ARG A 202 7.85 -21.74 8.44
CA ARG A 202 7.17 -22.79 9.23
C ARG A 202 6.14 -23.55 8.41
N ASP A 203 5.35 -22.85 7.60
CA ASP A 203 4.34 -23.43 6.74
C ASP A 203 4.97 -24.34 5.66
N MET A 204 6.21 -24.05 5.25
CA MET A 204 7.04 -24.90 4.40
C MET A 204 7.74 -26.06 5.15
N GLY A 205 7.50 -26.22 6.46
CA GLY A 205 8.12 -27.24 7.28
C GLY A 205 9.54 -26.91 7.78
N ILE A 206 10.02 -25.70 7.54
CA ILE A 206 11.36 -25.26 7.94
C ILE A 206 11.27 -24.59 9.32
N ARG A 207 11.78 -25.26 10.35
CA ARG A 207 11.85 -24.71 11.70
C ARG A 207 13.13 -23.89 11.87
N MET A 208 12.97 -22.58 12.05
CA MET A 208 14.08 -21.64 12.20
C MET A 208 13.84 -20.69 13.39
N SER A 209 14.90 -20.36 14.12
CA SER A 209 14.84 -19.31 15.14
C SER A 209 14.91 -17.92 14.52
N GLU A 210 14.38 -16.91 15.23
CA GLU A 210 14.49 -15.52 14.77
C GLU A 210 15.95 -15.06 14.63
N GLY A 211 16.84 -15.55 15.48
CA GLY A 211 18.28 -15.27 15.40
C GLY A 211 18.92 -15.78 14.10
N ASN A 212 18.59 -17.01 13.71
CA ASN A 212 19.09 -17.61 12.47
C ASN A 212 18.55 -16.87 11.22
N LEU A 213 17.27 -16.52 11.22
CA LEU A 213 16.72 -15.72 10.12
C LEU A 213 17.42 -14.36 10.01
N ARG A 214 17.69 -13.70 11.15
CA ARG A 214 18.40 -12.41 11.17
C ARG A 214 19.80 -12.53 10.59
N GLN A 215 20.50 -13.62 10.85
CA GLN A 215 21.83 -13.87 10.30
C GLN A 215 21.79 -14.07 8.78
N ILE A 216 20.83 -14.85 8.25
CA ILE A 216 20.63 -15.04 6.82
C ILE A 216 20.28 -13.71 6.13
N LEU A 217 19.38 -12.91 6.71
CA LEU A 217 19.03 -11.61 6.17
C LEU A 217 20.22 -10.65 6.14
N SER A 218 21.07 -10.66 7.16
CA SER A 218 22.30 -9.85 7.21
C SER A 218 23.31 -10.29 6.14
N ASP A 219 23.45 -11.61 5.89
CA ASP A 219 24.30 -12.14 4.82
C ASP A 219 23.79 -11.72 3.44
N LEU A 220 22.48 -11.89 3.18
CA LEU A 220 21.86 -11.48 1.92
C LEU A 220 21.99 -9.96 1.67
N GLU A 221 21.88 -9.14 2.72
CA GLU A 221 22.07 -7.69 2.64
C GLU A 221 23.53 -7.34 2.37
N SER A 222 24.50 -7.97 3.04
CA SER A 222 25.94 -7.77 2.81
C SER A 222 26.36 -8.11 1.39
N ARG A 223 25.71 -9.09 0.76
CA ARG A 223 25.89 -9.48 -0.64
C ARG A 223 25.13 -8.56 -1.62
N GLY A 224 24.41 -7.57 -1.13
CA GLY A 224 23.63 -6.62 -1.93
C GLY A 224 22.39 -7.23 -2.60
N LEU A 225 21.94 -8.43 -2.19
CA LEU A 225 20.81 -9.14 -2.79
C LEU A 225 19.45 -8.62 -2.27
N ILE A 226 19.42 -8.08 -1.05
CA ILE A 226 18.25 -7.46 -0.43
C ILE A 226 18.61 -6.13 0.20
N THR A 227 17.58 -5.32 0.52
CA THR A 227 17.70 -4.16 1.40
C THR A 227 16.78 -4.34 2.61
N ILE A 228 17.27 -3.99 3.81
CA ILE A 228 16.51 -4.04 5.05
C ILE A 228 16.20 -2.61 5.49
N SER A 229 14.94 -2.23 5.49
CA SER A 229 14.50 -0.92 5.97
C SER A 229 14.14 -0.96 7.45
N ARG A 230 14.57 0.06 8.21
CA ARG A 230 14.16 0.23 9.63
C ARG A 230 12.69 0.62 9.69
N GLY A 231 11.89 -0.07 10.53
CA GLY A 231 10.47 0.19 10.72
C GLY A 231 9.55 -0.79 9.99
N ARG A 232 8.37 -0.32 9.54
CA ARG A 232 7.30 -1.15 8.92
C ARG A 232 7.58 -1.57 7.47
N SER A 233 8.64 -1.08 6.86
CA SER A 233 8.94 -1.33 5.43
C SER A 233 9.58 -2.70 5.13
N GLY A 234 10.05 -3.45 6.13
CA GLY A 234 10.53 -4.83 5.97
C GLY A 234 11.76 -5.01 5.06
N CYS A 235 11.92 -6.24 4.56
CA CYS A 235 13.00 -6.65 3.65
C CYS A 235 12.52 -6.60 2.20
N ARG A 236 13.39 -6.12 1.28
CA ARG A 236 13.11 -6.04 -0.17
C ARG A 236 14.22 -6.65 -0.97
N ILE A 237 13.88 -7.28 -2.09
CA ILE A 237 14.85 -7.77 -3.06
C ILE A 237 15.43 -6.59 -3.88
N THR A 238 16.71 -6.67 -4.24
CA THR A 238 17.37 -5.73 -5.15
C THR A 238 17.39 -6.27 -6.58
N SER A 239 17.80 -5.44 -7.54
CA SER A 239 18.03 -5.89 -8.92
C SER A 239 19.09 -7.01 -9.01
N ALA A 240 20.12 -6.96 -8.16
CA ALA A 240 21.13 -8.02 -8.05
C ALA A 240 20.54 -9.31 -7.46
N GLY A 241 19.65 -9.21 -6.45
CA GLY A 241 18.93 -10.35 -5.89
C GLY A 241 18.00 -11.03 -6.90
N LEU A 242 17.32 -10.25 -7.73
CA LEU A 242 16.47 -10.74 -8.82
C LEU A 242 17.30 -11.49 -9.87
N ALA A 243 18.45 -10.94 -10.27
CA ALA A 243 19.35 -11.59 -11.21
C ALA A 243 19.89 -12.93 -10.64
N ALA A 244 20.22 -12.97 -9.34
CA ALA A 244 20.66 -14.19 -8.67
C ALA A 244 19.55 -15.27 -8.64
N LEU A 245 18.29 -14.91 -8.34
CA LEU A 245 17.16 -15.85 -8.39
C LEU A 245 16.92 -16.41 -9.80
N ASN A 246 16.96 -15.57 -10.82
CA ASN A 246 16.81 -16.00 -12.21
C ASN A 246 17.94 -16.94 -12.67
N ALA A 247 19.15 -16.71 -12.21
CA ALA A 247 20.28 -17.61 -12.48
C ALA A 247 20.11 -19.00 -11.82
N LEU A 248 19.53 -19.05 -10.61
CA LEU A 248 19.20 -20.30 -9.92
C LEU A 248 18.08 -21.08 -10.63
N SER A 249 17.08 -20.38 -11.16
CA SER A 249 15.95 -20.98 -11.89
C SER A 249 16.35 -21.55 -13.25
N SER A 250 17.41 -21.04 -13.89
CA SER A 250 17.90 -21.48 -15.20
C SER A 250 18.85 -22.67 -15.14
N GLN A 251 19.25 -23.17 -13.96
CA GLN A 251 20.12 -24.33 -13.77
C GLN A 251 19.38 -25.67 -13.62
N THR A 252 18.08 -25.74 -13.89
CA THR A 252 17.34 -26.99 -13.87
C THR A 252 17.61 -27.72 -15.19
N PRO A 253 18.31 -28.88 -15.20
CA PRO A 253 18.50 -29.67 -16.43
C PRO A 253 17.16 -30.26 -16.87
N THR A 254 16.83 -30.03 -18.11
CA THR A 254 15.76 -30.74 -18.84
C THR A 254 16.08 -32.23 -18.81
N ILE A 255 15.22 -33.03 -18.16
CA ILE A 255 15.14 -34.50 -18.35
C ILE A 255 13.81 -34.78 -19.05
#